data_d14254b1f9d8f2d0404885b83c3ca4e5
#
_entry.id   d14254b1f9d8f2d0404885b83c3ca4e5
#
_cell.length_a   1.000
_cell.length_b   1.000
_cell.length_c   1.000
_cell.angle_alpha   90.00
_cell.angle_beta   90.00
_cell.angle_gamma   90.00
#
_symmetry.space_group_name_H-M   'P 1'
#
loop_
_entity.id
_entity.type
_entity.pdbx_description
1 polymer ?
#
loop_
_entity_poly.entity_id
_entity_poly.type
_entity_poly.pdbx_seq_one_letter_code
_entity_poly.pdbx_strand_id
1 'polypeptide(L)'
;SGMMTEDNTYNVRANIIRADMTLTLGSRKLCMMMADIQPLLGEVRVLDINLSAEGIEKIASNYSIMEEKEAREMMLPRDAFVHKGNMGHALLIAGTYGMAGAGILAARACLRSGIGKLTVHIPKRNYDIMQISVPEAILQLDKEETIFSQPSETSIYEAIGIGPGIGLSETTAIAVIAQIRSNKTPMVIDADALNVLASHRAWMQQLPEGLILTPHPKELDRLVGNASNDDFERLTRAVNLAQQLRAYVILKGHYTAICMPNGHVCFNSTGNAGMATAGSGDVLTGIITGLLARGYSREEASILGVYLHGLAGDLAANDLGEESLTAGDIINYLPKAFIQLKNK
;
A
#
# COMPACT_ATOMS: atom_id res chain seq x y z
N SER A 1 -16.94 -26.71 13.65
CA SER A 1 -15.58 -26.19 13.46
C SER A 1 -15.00 -25.57 14.73
N GLY A 2 -15.83 -25.11 15.66
CA GLY A 2 -15.41 -24.42 16.88
C GLY A 2 -14.94 -22.98 16.67
N MET A 3 -15.04 -22.45 15.45
CA MET A 3 -14.56 -21.11 15.08
C MET A 3 -15.75 -20.13 14.91
N MET A 4 -15.64 -18.97 15.53
CA MET A 4 -16.51 -17.83 15.27
C MET A 4 -16.14 -17.24 13.89
N THR A 5 -17.14 -16.80 13.14
CA THR A 5 -16.94 -16.41 11.73
C THR A 5 -16.89 -14.91 11.51
N GLU A 6 -17.35 -14.12 12.47
CA GLU A 6 -17.41 -12.65 12.35
C GLU A 6 -16.11 -12.01 12.86
N ASP A 7 -15.66 -12.41 14.03
CA ASP A 7 -14.44 -11.94 14.66
C ASP A 7 -13.74 -13.07 15.43
N ASN A 8 -12.55 -12.78 15.99
CA ASN A 8 -11.77 -13.75 16.75
C ASN A 8 -11.88 -13.58 18.26
N THR A 9 -12.72 -12.67 18.76
CA THR A 9 -12.76 -12.25 20.17
C THR A 9 -13.01 -13.41 21.12
N TYR A 10 -13.89 -14.34 20.74
CA TYR A 10 -14.27 -15.50 21.55
C TYR A 10 -13.68 -16.81 21.03
N ASN A 11 -12.81 -16.75 20.04
CA ASN A 11 -12.17 -17.95 19.51
C ASN A 11 -11.13 -18.49 20.48
N VAL A 12 -11.34 -19.74 20.94
CA VAL A 12 -10.36 -20.49 21.70
C VAL A 12 -9.66 -21.43 20.73
N ARG A 13 -8.42 -21.13 20.35
CA ARG A 13 -7.66 -21.87 19.32
C ARG A 13 -7.60 -23.37 19.57
N ALA A 14 -7.50 -23.80 20.84
CA ALA A 14 -7.50 -25.20 21.22
C ALA A 14 -8.81 -25.94 20.88
N ASN A 15 -9.92 -25.20 20.71
CA ASN A 15 -11.23 -25.76 20.40
C ASN A 15 -11.55 -25.68 18.88
N ILE A 16 -10.67 -25.10 18.08
CA ILE A 16 -10.85 -25.00 16.63
C ILE A 16 -10.19 -26.21 15.96
N ILE A 17 -10.94 -26.89 15.10
CA ILE A 17 -10.41 -27.98 14.30
C ILE A 17 -9.35 -27.44 13.35
N ARG A 18 -8.16 -28.02 13.38
CA ARG A 18 -7.13 -27.79 12.37
C ARG A 18 -7.47 -28.61 11.15
N ALA A 19 -7.84 -27.95 10.08
CA ALA A 19 -8.27 -28.58 8.83
C ALA A 19 -7.16 -28.54 7.77
N ASP A 20 -7.10 -29.55 6.91
CA ASP A 20 -6.32 -29.51 5.68
C ASP A 20 -7.04 -28.69 4.60
N MET A 21 -8.38 -28.64 4.69
CA MET A 21 -9.23 -27.87 3.78
C MET A 21 -10.46 -27.34 4.51
N THR A 22 -10.77 -26.08 4.31
CA THR A 22 -11.98 -25.40 4.82
C THR A 22 -12.91 -25.08 3.62
N LEU A 23 -14.10 -25.64 3.64
CA LEU A 23 -15.17 -25.30 2.70
C LEU A 23 -16.06 -24.23 3.32
N THR A 24 -16.16 -23.06 2.67
CA THR A 24 -17.05 -21.97 3.12
C THR A 24 -18.14 -21.73 2.08
N LEU A 25 -19.37 -21.51 2.57
CA LEU A 25 -20.54 -21.37 1.72
C LEU A 25 -20.77 -19.91 1.32
N GLY A 26 -20.93 -19.62 0.03
CA GLY A 26 -21.32 -18.36 -0.57
C GLY A 26 -20.20 -17.30 -0.56
N SER A 27 -19.51 -17.08 0.54
CA SER A 27 -18.42 -16.09 0.64
C SER A 27 -17.38 -16.47 1.68
N ARG A 28 -16.18 -15.88 1.61
CA ARG A 28 -15.20 -15.93 2.71
C ARG A 28 -15.77 -15.21 3.92
N LYS A 29 -15.45 -15.70 5.12
CA LYS A 29 -15.85 -15.07 6.39
C LYS A 29 -14.73 -14.17 6.88
N LEU A 30 -15.06 -13.11 7.61
CA LEU A 30 -14.09 -12.13 8.08
C LEU A 30 -12.90 -12.76 8.81
N CYS A 31 -13.14 -13.73 9.70
CA CYS A 31 -12.08 -14.43 10.43
C CYS A 31 -11.07 -15.15 9.50
N MET A 32 -11.48 -15.54 8.29
CA MET A 32 -10.61 -16.19 7.31
C MET A 32 -9.61 -15.24 6.64
N MET A 33 -9.77 -13.94 6.86
CA MET A 33 -8.85 -12.90 6.35
C MET A 33 -7.71 -12.62 7.35
N MET A 34 -7.75 -13.22 8.56
CA MET A 34 -6.78 -13.00 9.63
C MET A 34 -5.63 -14.00 9.55
N ALA A 35 -4.38 -13.50 9.54
CA ALA A 35 -3.20 -14.35 9.38
C ALA A 35 -3.00 -15.32 10.55
N ASP A 36 -3.40 -14.94 11.75
CA ASP A 36 -3.29 -15.77 12.96
C ASP A 36 -4.23 -16.99 12.98
N ILE A 37 -5.26 -17.00 12.12
CA ILE A 37 -6.20 -18.11 11.92
C ILE A 37 -5.79 -19.01 10.74
N GLN A 38 -5.01 -18.53 9.80
CA GLN A 38 -4.62 -19.29 8.60
C GLN A 38 -4.06 -20.70 8.90
N PRO A 39 -3.21 -20.93 9.93
CA PRO A 39 -2.70 -22.26 10.24
C PRO A 39 -3.77 -23.28 10.64
N LEU A 40 -5.00 -22.82 10.93
CA LEU A 40 -6.13 -23.67 11.31
C LEU A 40 -7.05 -23.98 10.11
N LEU A 41 -6.99 -23.20 9.04
CA LEU A 41 -7.92 -23.27 7.91
C LEU A 41 -7.48 -24.27 6.84
N GLY A 42 -6.18 -24.48 6.65
CA GLY A 42 -5.69 -25.16 5.46
C GLY A 42 -6.08 -24.43 4.17
N GLU A 43 -6.32 -25.17 3.09
CA GLU A 43 -6.82 -24.61 1.85
C GLU A 43 -8.28 -24.15 2.00
N VAL A 44 -8.56 -22.87 1.73
CA VAL A 44 -9.92 -22.32 1.82
C VAL A 44 -10.57 -22.31 0.45
N ARG A 45 -11.68 -23.04 0.29
CA ARG A 45 -12.51 -23.03 -0.93
C ARG A 45 -13.89 -22.46 -0.65
N VAL A 46 -14.29 -21.48 -1.48
CA VAL A 46 -15.65 -20.94 -1.48
C VAL A 46 -16.53 -21.80 -2.36
N LEU A 47 -17.62 -22.31 -1.79
CA LEU A 47 -18.62 -23.06 -2.53
C LEU A 47 -19.78 -22.14 -2.87
N ASP A 48 -20.09 -22.03 -4.16
CA ASP A 48 -21.31 -21.35 -4.59
C ASP A 48 -22.54 -22.17 -4.15
N ILE A 49 -23.47 -21.52 -3.51
CA ILE A 49 -24.75 -22.08 -3.07
C ILE A 49 -25.94 -21.38 -3.74
N ASN A 50 -25.69 -20.74 -4.89
CA ASN A 50 -26.68 -20.03 -5.68
C ASN A 50 -27.45 -18.95 -4.86
N LEU A 51 -26.73 -18.16 -4.05
CA LEU A 51 -27.30 -16.99 -3.39
C LEU A 51 -27.69 -15.93 -4.44
N SER A 52 -28.81 -15.25 -4.19
CA SER A 52 -29.23 -14.14 -5.04
C SER A 52 -28.19 -13.00 -5.00
N ALA A 53 -27.61 -12.67 -6.14
CA ALA A 53 -26.67 -11.52 -6.25
C ALA A 53 -27.37 -10.21 -5.80
N GLU A 54 -28.64 -9.99 -6.24
CA GLU A 54 -29.42 -8.85 -5.81
C GLU A 54 -29.67 -8.83 -4.28
N GLY A 55 -29.82 -10.02 -3.67
CA GLY A 55 -29.96 -10.17 -2.22
C GLY A 55 -28.67 -9.81 -1.49
N ILE A 56 -27.51 -10.22 -2.01
CA ILE A 56 -26.19 -9.91 -1.45
C ILE A 56 -25.91 -8.41 -1.53
N GLU A 57 -26.17 -7.76 -2.67
CA GLU A 57 -25.98 -6.32 -2.86
C GLU A 57 -26.79 -5.45 -1.89
N LYS A 58 -27.94 -5.95 -1.43
CA LYS A 58 -28.79 -5.25 -0.44
C LYS A 58 -28.32 -5.40 1.01
N ILE A 59 -27.35 -6.29 1.28
CA ILE A 59 -26.84 -6.49 2.63
C ILE A 59 -25.77 -5.42 2.91
N ALA A 60 -26.03 -4.53 3.86
CA ALA A 60 -25.02 -3.59 4.32
C ALA A 60 -23.87 -4.34 5.00
N SER A 61 -22.66 -4.17 4.51
CA SER A 61 -21.44 -4.69 5.11
C SER A 61 -20.38 -3.60 5.15
N ASN A 62 -19.64 -3.53 6.26
CA ASN A 62 -18.46 -2.68 6.37
C ASN A 62 -17.21 -3.35 5.76
N TYR A 63 -17.34 -4.54 5.20
CA TYR A 63 -16.23 -5.33 4.66
C TYR A 63 -16.54 -5.74 3.23
N SER A 64 -15.57 -5.59 2.36
CA SER A 64 -15.57 -6.09 0.98
C SER A 64 -14.25 -6.75 0.63
N ILE A 65 -14.22 -7.51 -0.44
CA ILE A 65 -13.01 -8.04 -1.04
C ILE A 65 -12.91 -7.52 -2.47
N MET A 66 -11.73 -7.07 -2.87
CA MET A 66 -11.47 -6.60 -4.23
C MET A 66 -11.24 -7.80 -5.16
N GLU A 67 -12.00 -7.88 -6.21
CA GLU A 67 -11.86 -8.88 -7.26
C GLU A 67 -11.44 -8.25 -8.60
N GLU A 68 -11.12 -9.08 -9.60
CA GLU A 68 -10.61 -8.61 -10.90
C GLU A 68 -11.60 -7.69 -11.63
N LYS A 69 -12.90 -7.98 -11.52
CA LYS A 69 -13.95 -7.20 -12.21
C LYS A 69 -13.98 -5.76 -11.72
N GLU A 70 -14.02 -5.56 -10.41
CA GLU A 70 -14.05 -4.23 -9.79
C GLU A 70 -12.75 -3.47 -10.05
N ALA A 71 -11.60 -4.17 -9.96
CA ALA A 71 -10.31 -3.57 -10.27
C ALA A 71 -10.24 -3.08 -11.73
N ARG A 72 -10.85 -3.81 -12.65
CA ARG A 72 -10.95 -3.42 -14.07
C ARG A 72 -11.82 -2.19 -14.27
N GLU A 73 -12.97 -2.15 -13.61
CA GLU A 73 -13.92 -1.02 -13.69
C GLU A 73 -13.31 0.29 -13.14
N MET A 74 -12.35 0.20 -12.22
CA MET A 74 -11.59 1.36 -11.70
C MET A 74 -10.56 1.91 -12.70
N MET A 75 -10.19 1.16 -13.74
CA MET A 75 -9.10 1.57 -14.65
C MET A 75 -9.46 2.82 -15.46
N LEU A 76 -8.75 3.91 -15.23
CA LEU A 76 -8.92 5.12 -16.03
C LEU A 76 -8.47 4.90 -17.49
N PRO A 77 -9.26 5.35 -18.47
CA PRO A 77 -8.88 5.29 -19.87
C PRO A 77 -7.64 6.17 -20.15
N ARG A 78 -6.90 5.81 -21.19
CA ARG A 78 -5.81 6.63 -21.71
C ARG A 78 -6.20 7.14 -23.08
N ASP A 79 -6.41 8.45 -23.20
CA ASP A 79 -6.72 9.08 -24.47
C ASP A 79 -5.53 9.00 -25.44
N ALA A 80 -5.81 8.89 -26.72
CA ALA A 80 -4.79 8.81 -27.76
C ALA A 80 -3.96 10.11 -27.92
N PHE A 81 -4.52 11.24 -27.52
CA PHE A 81 -3.88 12.57 -27.69
C PHE A 81 -3.22 13.11 -26.41
N VAL A 82 -3.05 12.28 -25.36
CA VAL A 82 -2.39 12.72 -24.14
C VAL A 82 -0.89 12.93 -24.36
N HIS A 83 -0.34 13.90 -23.65
CA HIS A 83 1.10 14.13 -23.54
C HIS A 83 1.56 14.04 -22.08
N LYS A 84 2.87 14.02 -21.84
CA LYS A 84 3.43 13.86 -20.48
C LYS A 84 2.90 14.85 -19.45
N GLY A 85 2.48 16.05 -19.84
CA GLY A 85 1.91 17.04 -18.94
C GLY A 85 0.49 16.70 -18.45
N ASN A 86 -0.27 15.90 -19.22
CA ASN A 86 -1.63 15.47 -18.85
C ASN A 86 -1.64 14.18 -18.01
N MET A 87 -0.47 13.54 -17.87
CA MET A 87 -0.37 12.23 -17.25
C MET A 87 0.11 12.30 -15.78
N GLY A 88 0.14 13.51 -15.22
CA GLY A 88 0.52 13.79 -13.86
C GLY A 88 2.02 13.92 -13.62
N HIS A 89 2.36 14.60 -12.53
CA HIS A 89 3.72 14.82 -12.05
C HIS A 89 3.79 14.43 -10.57
N ALA A 90 4.48 13.36 -10.24
CA ALA A 90 4.69 12.91 -8.88
C ALA A 90 6.00 13.44 -8.29
N LEU A 91 6.02 13.66 -6.97
CA LEU A 91 7.23 13.84 -6.17
C LEU A 91 7.43 12.60 -5.28
N LEU A 92 8.61 12.01 -5.31
CA LEU A 92 9.05 11.04 -4.32
C LEU A 92 10.15 11.63 -3.45
N ILE A 93 10.00 11.53 -2.13
CA ILE A 93 11.00 11.91 -1.13
C ILE A 93 11.48 10.62 -0.48
N ALA A 94 12.64 10.12 -0.90
CA ALA A 94 13.06 8.76 -0.58
C ALA A 94 14.58 8.59 -0.72
N GLY A 95 15.16 7.61 -0.03
CA GLY A 95 16.54 7.18 -0.22
C GLY A 95 17.57 8.10 0.41
N THR A 96 17.88 7.90 1.69
CA THR A 96 19.07 8.49 2.32
C THR A 96 20.36 7.79 1.86
N TYR A 97 21.53 8.36 2.15
CA TYR A 97 22.82 7.72 1.83
C TYR A 97 22.92 6.33 2.49
N GLY A 98 23.21 5.32 1.67
CA GLY A 98 23.18 3.91 2.06
C GLY A 98 21.84 3.21 1.86
N MET A 99 20.74 3.94 1.58
CA MET A 99 19.41 3.39 1.34
C MET A 99 18.80 3.87 0.00
N ALA A 100 19.65 4.26 -0.96
CA ALA A 100 19.19 4.72 -2.28
C ALA A 100 18.33 3.69 -3.01
N GLY A 101 18.54 2.38 -2.75
CA GLY A 101 17.77 1.29 -3.35
C GLY A 101 16.26 1.41 -3.12
N ALA A 102 15.81 1.82 -1.94
CA ALA A 102 14.40 2.04 -1.63
C ALA A 102 13.80 3.14 -2.53
N GLY A 103 14.52 4.27 -2.69
CA GLY A 103 14.12 5.34 -3.59
C GLY A 103 14.09 4.91 -5.06
N ILE A 104 15.04 4.07 -5.50
CA ILE A 104 15.09 3.54 -6.86
C ILE A 104 13.90 2.63 -7.16
N LEU A 105 13.57 1.71 -6.23
CA LEU A 105 12.43 0.80 -6.38
C LEU A 105 11.12 1.58 -6.44
N ALA A 106 10.90 2.52 -5.52
CA ALA A 106 9.72 3.38 -5.51
C ALA A 106 9.62 4.21 -6.80
N ALA A 107 10.73 4.79 -7.29
CA ALA A 107 10.76 5.60 -8.50
C ALA A 107 10.42 4.79 -9.76
N ARG A 108 11.01 3.61 -9.92
CA ARG A 108 10.71 2.71 -11.04
C ARG A 108 9.26 2.25 -11.03
N ALA A 109 8.72 1.90 -9.86
CA ALA A 109 7.33 1.50 -9.70
C ALA A 109 6.37 2.64 -10.04
N CYS A 110 6.66 3.86 -9.59
CA CYS A 110 5.91 5.06 -9.88
C CYS A 110 5.83 5.34 -11.38
N LEU A 111 6.96 5.28 -12.09
CA LEU A 111 7.01 5.44 -13.55
C LEU A 111 6.22 4.34 -14.28
N ARG A 112 6.29 3.09 -13.82
CA ARG A 112 5.52 1.97 -14.37
C ARG A 112 4.01 2.07 -14.12
N SER A 113 3.57 2.93 -13.20
CA SER A 113 2.14 3.22 -12.95
C SER A 113 1.53 4.20 -13.96
N GLY A 114 2.27 4.60 -14.99
CA GLY A 114 1.78 5.32 -16.16
C GLY A 114 1.74 6.84 -16.02
N ILE A 115 2.45 7.42 -15.05
CA ILE A 115 2.60 8.87 -14.89
C ILE A 115 3.40 9.51 -16.03
N GLY A 116 3.24 10.81 -16.20
CA GLY A 116 3.94 11.57 -17.23
C GLY A 116 5.32 12.10 -16.82
N LYS A 117 5.47 12.47 -15.55
CA LYS A 117 6.71 13.01 -14.97
C LYS A 117 6.90 12.55 -13.54
N LEU A 118 8.14 12.29 -13.17
CA LEU A 118 8.54 11.98 -11.81
C LEU A 118 9.69 12.89 -11.40
N THR A 119 9.58 13.53 -10.23
CA THR A 119 10.71 14.14 -9.52
C THR A 119 11.03 13.30 -8.30
N VAL A 120 12.32 13.07 -8.05
CA VAL A 120 12.79 12.40 -6.83
C VAL A 120 13.65 13.36 -6.04
N HIS A 121 13.27 13.64 -4.79
CA HIS A 121 14.07 14.42 -3.84
C HIS A 121 14.99 13.48 -3.09
N ILE A 122 16.28 13.68 -3.24
CA ILE A 122 17.34 12.82 -2.68
C ILE A 122 18.49 13.66 -2.11
N PRO A 123 19.28 13.12 -1.17
CA PRO A 123 20.57 13.70 -0.75
C PRO A 123 21.55 13.77 -1.93
N LYS A 124 22.45 14.75 -1.92
CA LYS A 124 23.36 15.00 -3.05
C LYS A 124 24.21 13.79 -3.43
N ARG A 125 24.70 13.01 -2.44
CA ARG A 125 25.52 11.81 -2.71
C ARG A 125 24.81 10.69 -3.47
N ASN A 126 23.50 10.74 -3.57
CA ASN A 126 22.72 9.76 -4.31
C ASN A 126 22.46 10.19 -5.76
N TYR A 127 23.02 11.32 -6.22
CA TYR A 127 22.80 11.84 -7.56
C TYR A 127 23.12 10.82 -8.64
N ASP A 128 24.39 10.36 -8.69
CA ASP A 128 24.86 9.48 -9.77
C ASP A 128 24.08 8.15 -9.77
N ILE A 129 23.91 7.53 -8.60
CA ILE A 129 23.22 6.25 -8.52
C ILE A 129 21.76 6.35 -8.95
N MET A 130 21.06 7.43 -8.59
CA MET A 130 19.67 7.64 -8.99
C MET A 130 19.57 7.96 -10.49
N GLN A 131 20.43 8.84 -11.01
CA GLN A 131 20.43 9.23 -12.43
C GLN A 131 20.77 8.05 -13.36
N ILE A 132 21.66 7.16 -12.93
CA ILE A 132 22.01 5.94 -13.68
C ILE A 132 20.86 4.91 -13.59
N SER A 133 20.27 4.74 -12.40
CA SER A 133 19.27 3.69 -12.17
C SER A 133 17.88 4.05 -12.68
N VAL A 134 17.53 5.34 -12.72
CA VAL A 134 16.20 5.85 -13.13
C VAL A 134 16.40 7.10 -13.98
N PRO A 135 16.91 6.97 -15.22
CA PRO A 135 17.25 8.11 -16.09
C PRO A 135 16.02 8.96 -16.48
N GLU A 136 14.82 8.42 -16.37
CA GLU A 136 13.58 9.15 -16.65
C GLU A 136 13.16 10.11 -15.52
N ALA A 137 13.74 9.97 -14.32
CA ALA A 137 13.40 10.82 -13.18
C ALA A 137 14.12 12.16 -13.23
N ILE A 138 13.41 13.22 -12.88
CA ILE A 138 13.98 14.54 -12.58
C ILE A 138 14.49 14.49 -11.15
N LEU A 139 15.70 14.97 -10.87
CA LEU A 139 16.26 14.96 -9.53
C LEU A 139 16.16 16.35 -8.89
N GLN A 140 15.62 16.39 -7.67
CA GLN A 140 15.71 17.51 -6.75
C GLN A 140 16.71 17.12 -5.67
N LEU A 141 17.82 17.85 -5.59
CA LEU A 141 18.87 17.56 -4.60
C LEU A 141 18.58 18.29 -3.30
N ASP A 142 18.70 17.56 -2.17
CA ASP A 142 18.70 18.17 -0.84
C ASP A 142 19.92 19.10 -0.67
N LYS A 143 19.86 20.02 0.28
CA LYS A 143 21.03 20.83 0.62
C LYS A 143 22.13 20.01 1.31
N GLU A 144 21.74 18.93 2.01
CA GLU A 144 22.64 18.03 2.72
C GLU A 144 23.16 16.91 1.80
N GLU A 145 24.35 16.40 2.14
CA GLU A 145 25.03 15.38 1.35
C GLU A 145 24.38 14.00 1.51
N THR A 146 23.86 13.65 2.69
CA THR A 146 23.57 12.26 3.05
C THR A 146 22.15 12.04 3.56
N ILE A 147 21.39 13.07 3.90
CA ILE A 147 20.06 12.96 4.52
C ILE A 147 19.04 13.89 3.87
N PHE A 148 17.76 13.61 4.06
CA PHE A 148 16.66 14.52 3.81
C PHE A 148 16.60 15.55 4.96
N SER A 149 16.71 16.85 4.64
CA SER A 149 16.88 17.88 5.64
C SER A 149 15.95 19.07 5.53
N GLN A 150 15.23 19.21 4.41
CA GLN A 150 14.31 20.32 4.19
C GLN A 150 13.11 19.94 3.34
N PRO A 151 11.91 20.50 3.63
CA PRO A 151 10.72 20.27 2.83
C PRO A 151 10.91 20.75 1.38
N SER A 152 10.25 20.02 0.46
CA SER A 152 10.10 20.42 -0.94
C SER A 152 8.89 21.33 -1.11
N GLU A 153 8.96 22.27 -2.06
CA GLU A 153 7.78 22.94 -2.61
C GLU A 153 6.89 21.92 -3.33
N THR A 154 5.58 21.94 -3.08
CA THR A 154 4.66 20.90 -3.53
C THR A 154 3.61 21.34 -4.53
N SER A 155 3.49 22.65 -4.81
CA SER A 155 2.41 23.24 -5.63
C SER A 155 2.38 22.77 -7.08
N ILE A 156 3.48 22.22 -7.59
CA ILE A 156 3.61 21.74 -8.98
C ILE A 156 3.41 20.25 -9.15
N TYR A 157 3.13 19.52 -8.06
CA TYR A 157 2.95 18.07 -8.07
C TYR A 157 1.50 17.70 -7.78
N GLU A 158 0.98 16.69 -8.47
CA GLU A 158 -0.34 16.13 -8.26
C GLU A 158 -0.38 15.08 -7.13
N ALA A 159 0.78 14.46 -6.81
CA ALA A 159 0.89 13.52 -5.71
C ALA A 159 2.31 13.47 -5.15
N ILE A 160 2.41 13.07 -3.88
CA ILE A 160 3.68 12.93 -3.16
C ILE A 160 3.74 11.56 -2.49
N GLY A 161 4.88 10.88 -2.63
CA GLY A 161 5.24 9.72 -1.81
C GLY A 161 6.44 10.07 -0.92
N ILE A 162 6.36 9.74 0.36
CA ILE A 162 7.44 10.02 1.32
C ILE A 162 7.67 8.84 2.25
N GLY A 163 8.96 8.51 2.48
CA GLY A 163 9.33 7.57 3.54
C GLY A 163 10.28 6.46 3.17
N PRO A 164 10.23 5.86 1.97
CA PRO A 164 11.13 4.77 1.62
C PRO A 164 12.59 5.14 1.84
N GLY A 165 13.23 4.54 2.84
CA GLY A 165 14.64 4.70 3.13
C GLY A 165 15.12 6.15 3.38
N ILE A 166 14.31 7.03 3.98
CA ILE A 166 14.72 8.42 4.25
C ILE A 166 15.51 8.59 5.55
N GLY A 167 15.57 7.54 6.40
CA GLY A 167 16.27 7.56 7.68
C GLY A 167 15.47 8.22 8.80
N LEU A 168 16.04 8.12 10.03
CA LEU A 168 15.38 8.52 11.28
C LEU A 168 16.18 9.57 12.07
N SER A 169 17.09 10.32 11.42
CA SER A 169 17.84 11.38 12.12
C SER A 169 16.88 12.49 12.60
N GLU A 170 17.23 13.19 13.65
CA GLU A 170 16.41 14.31 14.18
C GLU A 170 16.14 15.36 13.10
N THR A 171 17.15 15.71 12.30
CA THR A 171 17.01 16.65 11.19
C THR A 171 15.99 16.13 10.16
N THR A 172 16.06 14.83 9.82
CA THR A 172 15.11 14.19 8.90
C THR A 172 13.70 14.19 9.51
N ALA A 173 13.56 13.87 10.79
CA ALA A 173 12.26 13.87 11.46
C ALA A 173 11.58 15.25 11.42
N ILE A 174 12.32 16.32 11.70
CA ILE A 174 11.82 17.70 11.61
C ILE A 174 11.38 18.02 10.18
N ALA A 175 12.18 17.67 9.18
CA ALA A 175 11.87 17.92 7.77
C ALA A 175 10.64 17.13 7.30
N VAL A 176 10.50 15.86 7.69
CA VAL A 176 9.34 15.01 7.39
C VAL A 176 8.06 15.60 7.97
N ILE A 177 8.07 15.96 9.26
CA ILE A 177 6.91 16.56 9.93
C ILE A 177 6.53 17.88 9.26
N ALA A 178 7.51 18.73 8.95
CA ALA A 178 7.27 19.98 8.26
C ALA A 178 6.68 19.76 6.86
N GLN A 179 7.21 18.79 6.09
CA GLN A 179 6.71 18.41 4.77
C GLN A 179 5.25 17.98 4.82
N ILE A 180 4.89 17.09 5.75
CA ILE A 180 3.52 16.56 5.85
C ILE A 180 2.55 17.66 6.26
N ARG A 181 2.88 18.47 7.26
CA ARG A 181 2.01 19.53 7.80
C ARG A 181 1.73 20.67 6.82
N SER A 182 2.72 21.06 6.04
CA SER A 182 2.56 22.15 5.05
C SER A 182 1.88 21.70 3.75
N ASN A 183 1.66 20.38 3.58
CA ASN A 183 1.24 19.81 2.32
C ASN A 183 -0.29 19.87 2.14
N LYS A 184 -0.72 20.19 0.91
CA LYS A 184 -2.12 20.14 0.46
C LYS A 184 -2.35 19.12 -0.67
N THR A 185 -1.28 18.58 -1.21
CA THR A 185 -1.29 17.62 -2.31
C THR A 185 -1.57 16.21 -1.77
N PRO A 186 -2.30 15.31 -2.47
CA PRO A 186 -2.44 13.92 -2.08
C PRO A 186 -1.09 13.28 -1.75
N MET A 187 -0.99 12.60 -0.60
CA MET A 187 0.30 12.09 -0.10
C MET A 187 0.20 10.67 0.43
N VAL A 188 1.20 9.86 0.06
CA VAL A 188 1.46 8.52 0.59
C VAL A 188 2.61 8.60 1.58
N ILE A 189 2.42 8.01 2.77
CA ILE A 189 3.42 7.97 3.85
C ILE A 189 3.72 6.51 4.18
N ASP A 190 4.98 6.11 4.07
CA ASP A 190 5.43 4.74 4.28
C ASP A 190 6.72 4.68 5.11
N ALA A 191 7.07 3.50 5.56
CA ALA A 191 8.38 3.14 6.10
C ALA A 191 8.90 4.13 7.17
N ASP A 192 10.09 4.73 6.95
CA ASP A 192 10.71 5.62 7.93
C ASP A 192 9.85 6.85 8.26
N ALA A 193 9.05 7.36 7.33
CA ALA A 193 8.14 8.47 7.63
C ALA A 193 7.03 8.05 8.61
N LEU A 194 6.53 6.80 8.53
CA LEU A 194 5.61 6.25 9.54
C LEU A 194 6.30 6.09 10.90
N ASN A 195 7.57 5.66 10.92
CA ASN A 195 8.35 5.55 12.14
C ASN A 195 8.60 6.92 12.78
N VAL A 196 8.84 7.97 11.99
CA VAL A 196 8.94 9.37 12.46
C VAL A 196 7.63 9.79 13.12
N LEU A 197 6.48 9.56 12.49
CA LEU A 197 5.18 9.88 13.06
C LEU A 197 4.92 9.11 14.36
N ALA A 198 5.27 7.83 14.42
CA ALA A 198 5.12 7.00 15.61
C ALA A 198 5.96 7.49 16.79
N SER A 199 7.15 8.04 16.53
CA SER A 199 8.02 8.62 17.55
C SER A 199 7.58 10.03 18.00
N HIS A 200 6.77 10.71 17.19
CA HIS A 200 6.35 12.10 17.41
C HIS A 200 4.80 12.22 17.40
N ARG A 201 4.13 11.39 18.16
CA ARG A 201 2.65 11.24 18.16
C ARG A 201 1.86 12.51 18.38
N ALA A 202 2.42 13.50 19.11
CA ALA A 202 1.77 14.79 19.32
C ALA A 202 1.43 15.48 17.99
N TRP A 203 2.17 15.21 16.92
CA TRP A 203 1.93 15.76 15.59
C TRP A 203 0.83 15.06 14.81
N MET A 204 0.46 13.83 15.19
CA MET A 204 -0.56 13.07 14.45
C MET A 204 -1.92 13.76 14.43
N GLN A 205 -2.27 14.51 15.47
CA GLN A 205 -3.52 15.27 15.53
C GLN A 205 -3.55 16.50 14.60
N GLN A 206 -2.40 16.87 14.03
CA GLN A 206 -2.24 18.03 13.15
C GLN A 206 -1.97 17.62 11.69
N LEU A 207 -2.11 16.34 11.39
CA LEU A 207 -1.94 15.83 10.01
C LEU A 207 -3.09 16.29 9.13
N PRO A 208 -2.85 16.61 7.85
CA PRO A 208 -3.91 16.90 6.91
C PRO A 208 -4.78 15.66 6.67
N GLU A 209 -6.05 15.88 6.36
CA GLU A 209 -6.99 14.80 6.02
C GLU A 209 -6.66 14.16 4.65
N GLY A 210 -7.05 12.92 4.47
CA GLY A 210 -6.92 12.20 3.21
C GLY A 210 -5.51 11.70 2.89
N LEU A 211 -4.63 11.60 3.89
CA LEU A 211 -3.35 10.91 3.74
C LEU A 211 -3.56 9.41 3.47
N ILE A 212 -2.62 8.78 2.80
CA ILE A 212 -2.55 7.32 2.66
C ILE A 212 -1.35 6.83 3.45
N LEU A 213 -1.60 6.02 4.46
CA LEU A 213 -0.58 5.40 5.33
C LEU A 213 -0.47 3.92 4.97
N THR A 214 0.74 3.40 4.79
CA THR A 214 0.96 2.02 4.35
C THR A 214 1.71 1.16 5.38
N PRO A 215 1.23 1.08 6.65
CA PRO A 215 1.96 0.36 7.68
C PRO A 215 1.93 -1.16 7.48
N HIS A 216 3.07 -1.83 7.74
CA HIS A 216 3.05 -3.24 8.09
C HIS A 216 2.61 -3.43 9.56
N PRO A 217 2.28 -4.66 10.04
CA PRO A 217 1.75 -4.87 11.39
C PRO A 217 2.54 -4.18 12.52
N LYS A 218 3.87 -4.27 12.50
CA LYS A 218 4.71 -3.63 13.54
C LYS A 218 4.76 -2.10 13.45
N GLU A 219 4.65 -1.53 12.26
CA GLU A 219 4.55 -0.07 12.06
C GLU A 219 3.23 0.44 12.60
N LEU A 220 2.11 -0.27 12.32
CA LEU A 220 0.82 0.09 12.90
C LEU A 220 0.85 0.05 14.43
N ASP A 221 1.37 -1.04 15.01
CA ASP A 221 1.48 -1.17 16.47
C ASP A 221 2.28 0.00 17.10
N ARG A 222 3.36 0.49 16.42
CA ARG A 222 4.09 1.69 16.85
C ARG A 222 3.25 2.96 16.72
N LEU A 223 2.53 3.13 15.61
CA LEU A 223 1.67 4.30 15.38
C LEU A 223 0.56 4.39 16.44
N VAL A 224 -0.09 3.29 16.78
CA VAL A 224 -1.16 3.26 17.78
C VAL A 224 -0.64 3.15 19.22
N GLY A 225 0.64 2.76 19.41
CA GLY A 225 1.37 2.77 20.67
C GLY A 225 1.31 1.56 21.54
N ASN A 226 0.61 0.55 21.12
CA ASN A 226 0.49 -0.70 21.83
C ASN A 226 0.51 -1.85 20.83
N ALA A 227 1.17 -2.95 21.19
CA ALA A 227 1.06 -4.18 20.43
C ALA A 227 -0.38 -4.71 20.43
N SER A 228 -0.82 -5.24 19.31
CA SER A 228 -2.12 -5.92 19.20
C SER A 228 -1.99 -7.36 19.68
N ASN A 229 -3.02 -7.86 20.36
CA ASN A 229 -3.04 -9.23 20.88
C ASN A 229 -3.29 -10.26 19.75
N ASP A 230 -4.07 -9.89 18.75
CA ASP A 230 -4.40 -10.69 17.58
C ASP A 230 -4.60 -9.80 16.34
N ASP A 231 -4.81 -10.45 15.19
CA ASP A 231 -4.96 -9.72 13.92
C ASP A 231 -6.30 -9.02 13.79
N PHE A 232 -7.36 -9.48 14.45
CA PHE A 232 -8.65 -8.79 14.46
C PHE A 232 -8.59 -7.49 15.27
N GLU A 233 -7.93 -7.51 16.44
CA GLU A 233 -7.67 -6.28 17.20
C GLU A 233 -6.82 -5.31 16.40
N ARG A 234 -5.81 -5.82 15.68
CA ARG A 234 -4.96 -4.99 14.80
C ARG A 234 -5.76 -4.34 13.69
N LEU A 235 -6.66 -5.09 13.04
CA LEU A 235 -7.58 -4.55 12.04
C LEU A 235 -8.46 -3.46 12.64
N THR A 236 -9.06 -3.70 13.79
CA THR A 236 -9.90 -2.73 14.51
C THR A 236 -9.13 -1.45 14.81
N ARG A 237 -7.87 -1.55 15.24
CA ARG A 237 -7.01 -0.39 15.49
C ARG A 237 -6.67 0.37 14.21
N ALA A 238 -6.46 -0.34 13.08
CA ALA A 238 -6.25 0.28 11.78
C ALA A 238 -7.48 1.07 11.32
N VAL A 239 -8.68 0.51 11.49
CA VAL A 239 -9.95 1.20 11.21
C VAL A 239 -10.10 2.45 12.08
N ASN A 240 -9.89 2.33 13.37
CA ASN A 240 -9.98 3.46 14.31
C ASN A 240 -8.98 4.57 13.94
N LEU A 241 -7.74 4.21 13.57
CA LEU A 241 -6.75 5.17 13.12
C LEU A 241 -7.17 5.87 11.83
N ALA A 242 -7.73 5.12 10.86
CA ALA A 242 -8.22 5.68 9.59
C ALA A 242 -9.34 6.70 9.84
N GLN A 243 -10.30 6.37 10.69
CA GLN A 243 -11.40 7.27 11.07
C GLN A 243 -10.92 8.50 11.84
N GLN A 244 -10.06 8.30 12.84
CA GLN A 244 -9.52 9.38 13.68
C GLN A 244 -8.73 10.40 12.88
N LEU A 245 -7.89 9.95 11.95
CA LEU A 245 -7.06 10.81 11.10
C LEU A 245 -7.78 11.25 9.82
N ARG A 246 -8.99 10.75 9.55
CA ARG A 246 -9.66 10.88 8.24
C ARG A 246 -8.73 10.53 7.08
N ALA A 247 -7.99 9.43 7.24
CA ALA A 247 -6.97 8.94 6.33
C ALA A 247 -7.28 7.52 5.84
N TYR A 248 -6.63 7.09 4.79
CA TYR A 248 -6.63 5.70 4.35
C TYR A 248 -5.47 4.98 5.02
N VAL A 249 -5.74 3.84 5.65
CA VAL A 249 -4.70 3.01 6.30
C VAL A 249 -4.64 1.67 5.60
N ILE A 250 -3.56 1.42 4.89
CA ILE A 250 -3.29 0.18 4.18
C ILE A 250 -2.46 -0.72 5.09
N LEU A 251 -3.13 -1.60 5.85
CA LEU A 251 -2.49 -2.58 6.71
C LEU A 251 -1.98 -3.75 5.87
N LYS A 252 -0.66 -3.76 5.64
CA LYS A 252 0.02 -4.76 4.80
C LYS A 252 -0.05 -6.16 5.42
N GLY A 253 -0.40 -7.15 4.60
CA GLY A 253 -0.49 -8.58 4.96
C GLY A 253 -0.85 -9.43 3.75
N HIS A 254 -1.07 -10.72 3.93
CA HIS A 254 -1.50 -11.60 2.83
C HIS A 254 -2.83 -11.09 2.21
N TYR A 255 -3.85 -10.87 3.05
CA TYR A 255 -5.03 -10.11 2.66
C TYR A 255 -4.86 -8.67 3.14
N THR A 256 -4.07 -7.86 2.41
CA THR A 256 -3.88 -6.46 2.77
C THR A 256 -5.24 -5.76 2.94
N ALA A 257 -5.44 -5.12 4.09
CA ALA A 257 -6.68 -4.44 4.42
C ALA A 257 -6.56 -2.93 4.16
N ILE A 258 -7.39 -2.39 3.29
CA ILE A 258 -7.51 -0.97 3.02
C ILE A 258 -8.62 -0.41 3.90
N CYS A 259 -8.25 0.20 5.03
CA CYS A 259 -9.17 0.81 5.99
C CYS A 259 -9.44 2.25 5.57
N MET A 260 -10.72 2.60 5.36
CA MET A 260 -11.15 3.89 4.83
C MET A 260 -11.62 4.83 5.95
N PRO A 261 -11.63 6.16 5.72
CA PRO A 261 -12.08 7.15 6.71
C PRO A 261 -13.52 6.96 7.20
N ASN A 262 -14.38 6.35 6.38
CA ASN A 262 -15.79 6.04 6.71
C ASN A 262 -15.95 4.77 7.54
N GLY A 263 -14.87 4.05 7.84
CA GLY A 263 -14.88 2.79 8.58
C GLY A 263 -15.07 1.54 7.71
N HIS A 264 -15.23 1.69 6.39
CA HIS A 264 -15.25 0.55 5.47
C HIS A 264 -13.83 -0.04 5.29
N VAL A 265 -13.75 -1.37 5.12
CA VAL A 265 -12.52 -2.10 4.87
C VAL A 265 -12.65 -2.89 3.59
N CYS A 266 -11.77 -2.64 2.63
CA CYS A 266 -11.62 -3.45 1.44
C CYS A 266 -10.40 -4.37 1.57
N PHE A 267 -10.59 -5.68 1.51
CA PHE A 267 -9.50 -6.65 1.50
C PHE A 267 -9.01 -6.89 0.08
N ASN A 268 -7.70 -6.99 -0.08
CA ASN A 268 -7.08 -7.35 -1.35
C ASN A 268 -7.08 -8.89 -1.53
N SER A 269 -7.33 -9.34 -2.76
CA SER A 269 -7.36 -10.77 -3.12
C SER A 269 -6.12 -11.27 -3.85
N THR A 270 -5.19 -10.39 -4.22
CA THR A 270 -3.97 -10.71 -4.99
C THR A 270 -2.73 -10.70 -4.11
N GLY A 271 -1.67 -11.33 -4.57
CA GLY A 271 -0.38 -11.44 -3.89
C GLY A 271 -0.12 -12.82 -3.31
N ASN A 272 1.14 -13.15 -3.16
CA ASN A 272 1.63 -14.45 -2.70
C ASN A 272 2.77 -14.30 -1.68
N ALA A 273 3.19 -15.42 -1.10
CA ALA A 273 4.22 -15.44 -0.05
C ALA A 273 5.61 -15.01 -0.54
N GLY A 274 5.94 -15.20 -1.81
CA GLY A 274 7.19 -14.74 -2.40
C GLY A 274 7.38 -13.22 -2.37
N MET A 275 6.28 -12.45 -2.25
CA MET A 275 6.34 -10.99 -2.08
C MET A 275 6.85 -10.53 -0.71
N ALA A 276 7.09 -11.45 0.24
CA ALA A 276 7.71 -11.16 1.53
C ALA A 276 9.23 -10.93 1.39
N THR A 277 9.61 -10.01 0.53
CA THR A 277 10.99 -9.63 0.19
C THR A 277 11.25 -8.14 0.45
N ALA A 278 12.51 -7.79 0.70
CA ALA A 278 12.90 -6.40 0.91
C ALA A 278 12.59 -5.53 -0.32
N GLY A 279 12.05 -4.34 -0.09
CA GLY A 279 11.70 -3.40 -1.16
C GLY A 279 10.30 -3.54 -1.74
N SER A 280 9.55 -4.63 -1.43
CA SER A 280 8.17 -4.81 -1.88
C SER A 280 7.24 -3.67 -1.43
N GLY A 281 7.41 -3.17 -0.20
CA GLY A 281 6.70 -1.99 0.32
C GLY A 281 7.04 -0.71 -0.44
N ASP A 282 8.34 -0.51 -0.77
CA ASP A 282 8.79 0.66 -1.54
C ASP A 282 8.13 0.68 -2.94
N VAL A 283 8.01 -0.50 -3.56
CA VAL A 283 7.28 -0.67 -4.84
C VAL A 283 5.82 -0.27 -4.69
N LEU A 284 5.13 -0.72 -3.63
CA LEU A 284 3.74 -0.35 -3.37
C LEU A 284 3.57 1.16 -3.21
N THR A 285 4.46 1.81 -2.45
CA THR A 285 4.47 3.27 -2.29
C THR A 285 4.60 3.98 -3.64
N GLY A 286 5.50 3.50 -4.51
CA GLY A 286 5.66 4.03 -5.86
C GLY A 286 4.40 3.88 -6.71
N ILE A 287 3.76 2.70 -6.68
CA ILE A 287 2.52 2.43 -7.44
C ILE A 287 1.40 3.39 -7.01
N ILE A 288 1.11 3.47 -5.72
CA ILE A 288 0.03 4.30 -5.20
C ILE A 288 0.29 5.78 -5.52
N THR A 289 1.53 6.26 -5.32
CA THR A 289 1.91 7.63 -5.66
C THR A 289 1.72 7.92 -7.15
N GLY A 290 2.07 6.98 -8.01
CA GLY A 290 1.89 7.09 -9.46
C GLY A 290 0.41 7.15 -9.85
N LEU A 291 -0.44 6.31 -9.27
CA LEU A 291 -1.89 6.30 -9.52
C LEU A 291 -2.54 7.62 -9.07
N LEU A 292 -2.19 8.11 -7.87
CA LEU A 292 -2.65 9.42 -7.39
C LEU A 292 -2.28 10.54 -8.37
N ALA A 293 -1.03 10.59 -8.82
CA ALA A 293 -0.58 11.60 -9.77
C ALA A 293 -1.28 11.49 -11.12
N ARG A 294 -1.70 10.28 -11.51
CA ARG A 294 -2.52 10.01 -12.71
C ARG A 294 -3.95 10.52 -12.61
N GLY A 295 -4.42 10.94 -11.43
CA GLY A 295 -5.76 11.45 -11.22
C GLY A 295 -6.76 10.45 -10.63
N TYR A 296 -6.31 9.28 -10.19
CA TYR A 296 -7.16 8.40 -9.36
C TYR A 296 -7.47 9.07 -8.03
N SER A 297 -8.67 8.89 -7.52
CA SER A 297 -9.02 9.30 -6.16
C SER A 297 -8.15 8.58 -5.14
N ARG A 298 -8.10 9.08 -3.91
CA ARG A 298 -7.34 8.44 -2.83
C ARG A 298 -7.81 7.01 -2.55
N GLU A 299 -9.11 6.79 -2.64
CA GLU A 299 -9.72 5.47 -2.48
C GLU A 299 -9.32 4.54 -3.61
N GLU A 300 -9.55 4.93 -4.86
CA GLU A 300 -9.18 4.13 -6.03
C GLU A 300 -7.67 3.84 -6.08
N ALA A 301 -6.82 4.83 -5.82
CA ALA A 301 -5.37 4.64 -5.79
C ALA A 301 -4.92 3.68 -4.69
N SER A 302 -5.58 3.71 -3.52
CA SER A 302 -5.30 2.78 -2.43
C SER A 302 -5.69 1.34 -2.79
N ILE A 303 -6.90 1.15 -3.30
CA ILE A 303 -7.44 -0.17 -3.63
C ILE A 303 -6.74 -0.75 -4.86
N LEU A 304 -6.76 -0.03 -5.97
CA LEU A 304 -6.17 -0.49 -7.24
C LEU A 304 -4.64 -0.64 -7.14
N GLY A 305 -3.98 0.24 -6.38
CA GLY A 305 -2.54 0.17 -6.17
C GLY A 305 -2.12 -1.12 -5.46
N VAL A 306 -2.84 -1.50 -4.40
CA VAL A 306 -2.60 -2.78 -3.69
C VAL A 306 -2.93 -3.97 -4.58
N TYR A 307 -4.03 -3.90 -5.33
CA TYR A 307 -4.42 -4.97 -6.25
C TYR A 307 -3.38 -5.20 -7.36
N LEU A 308 -2.95 -4.14 -8.05
CA LEU A 308 -1.93 -4.21 -9.10
C LEU A 308 -0.58 -4.70 -8.58
N HIS A 309 -0.19 -4.27 -7.37
CA HIS A 309 1.03 -4.73 -6.71
C HIS A 309 0.99 -6.24 -6.47
N GLY A 310 -0.11 -6.74 -5.91
CA GLY A 310 -0.29 -8.18 -5.68
C GLY A 310 -0.39 -8.97 -6.98
N LEU A 311 -1.17 -8.50 -7.96
CA LEU A 311 -1.30 -9.16 -9.26
C LEU A 311 0.03 -9.23 -10.01
N ALA A 312 0.85 -8.18 -9.97
CA ALA A 312 2.20 -8.21 -10.55
C ALA A 312 3.09 -9.24 -9.86
N GLY A 313 2.99 -9.36 -8.52
CA GLY A 313 3.66 -10.41 -7.75
C GLY A 313 3.21 -11.82 -8.12
N ASP A 314 1.90 -12.03 -8.31
CA ASP A 314 1.35 -13.35 -8.72
C ASP A 314 1.82 -13.74 -10.11
N LEU A 315 1.79 -12.80 -11.06
CA LEU A 315 2.30 -13.04 -12.41
C LEU A 315 3.80 -13.34 -12.42
N ALA A 316 4.57 -12.66 -11.56
CA ALA A 316 5.99 -12.95 -11.41
C ALA A 316 6.25 -14.31 -10.76
N ALA A 317 5.50 -14.67 -9.71
CA ALA A 317 5.64 -15.97 -9.05
C ALA A 317 5.27 -17.14 -9.97
N ASN A 318 4.29 -16.97 -10.85
CA ASN A 318 3.92 -17.98 -11.85
C ASN A 318 5.07 -18.29 -12.84
N ASP A 319 5.87 -17.29 -13.21
CA ASP A 319 6.98 -17.45 -14.14
C ASP A 319 8.32 -17.81 -13.45
N LEU A 320 8.56 -17.30 -12.23
CA LEU A 320 9.87 -17.35 -11.55
C LEU A 320 9.87 -18.23 -10.30
N GLY A 321 8.68 -18.59 -9.78
CA GLY A 321 8.50 -19.22 -8.48
C GLY A 321 8.56 -18.20 -7.33
N GLU A 322 7.96 -18.55 -6.19
CA GLU A 322 7.89 -17.66 -5.01
C GLU A 322 9.26 -17.48 -4.33
N GLU A 323 10.11 -18.51 -4.34
CA GLU A 323 11.40 -18.52 -3.64
C GLU A 323 12.43 -17.53 -4.20
N SER A 324 12.37 -17.23 -5.48
CA SER A 324 13.32 -16.34 -6.15
C SER A 324 12.76 -14.94 -6.45
N LEU A 325 11.54 -14.66 -6.05
CA LEU A 325 10.87 -13.41 -6.34
C LEU A 325 11.49 -12.24 -5.58
N THR A 326 11.82 -11.19 -6.31
CA THR A 326 12.36 -9.92 -5.76
C THR A 326 11.41 -8.76 -6.01
N ALA A 327 11.62 -7.63 -5.29
CA ALA A 327 10.88 -6.39 -5.54
C ALA A 327 11.04 -5.87 -6.98
N GLY A 328 12.21 -6.10 -7.59
CA GLY A 328 12.46 -5.77 -9.00
C GLY A 328 11.56 -6.54 -9.96
N ASP A 329 11.25 -7.78 -9.65
CA ASP A 329 10.36 -8.60 -10.48
C ASP A 329 8.93 -8.08 -10.42
N ILE A 330 8.44 -7.66 -9.26
CA ILE A 330 7.12 -7.03 -9.13
C ILE A 330 7.03 -5.82 -10.08
N ILE A 331 8.06 -4.96 -10.11
CA ILE A 331 8.12 -3.81 -11.03
C ILE A 331 8.10 -4.26 -12.49
N ASN A 332 8.86 -5.29 -12.83
CA ASN A 332 8.98 -5.79 -14.20
C ASN A 332 7.67 -6.43 -14.70
N TYR A 333 6.87 -7.01 -13.80
CA TYR A 333 5.58 -7.62 -14.12
C TYR A 333 4.39 -6.66 -14.01
N LEU A 334 4.57 -5.46 -13.44
CA LEU A 334 3.52 -4.46 -13.35
C LEU A 334 2.88 -4.12 -14.73
N PRO A 335 3.61 -3.99 -15.85
CA PRO A 335 3.00 -3.82 -17.16
C PRO A 335 2.08 -4.98 -17.57
N LYS A 336 2.43 -6.23 -17.24
CA LYS A 336 1.57 -7.40 -17.51
C LYS A 336 0.27 -7.34 -16.69
N ALA A 337 0.34 -6.89 -15.42
CA ALA A 337 -0.83 -6.69 -14.58
C ALA A 337 -1.79 -5.64 -15.16
N PHE A 338 -1.29 -4.52 -15.65
CA PHE A 338 -2.10 -3.52 -16.35
C PHE A 338 -2.74 -4.07 -17.65
N ILE A 339 -2.00 -4.87 -18.42
CA ILE A 339 -2.50 -5.49 -19.65
C ILE A 339 -3.63 -6.48 -19.33
N GLN A 340 -3.48 -7.29 -18.28
CA GLN A 340 -4.51 -8.26 -17.88
C GLN A 340 -5.83 -7.57 -17.53
N LEU A 341 -5.78 -6.45 -16.79
CA LEU A 341 -6.97 -5.67 -16.45
C LEU A 341 -7.62 -5.00 -17.66
N LYS A 342 -6.88 -4.73 -18.76
CA LYS A 342 -7.42 -4.08 -19.95
C LYS A 342 -8.03 -5.04 -20.98
N ASN A 343 -7.53 -6.27 -21.08
CA ASN A 343 -7.72 -7.14 -22.27
C ASN A 343 -8.85 -8.17 -22.16
N LYS A 344 -9.82 -8.03 -21.23
CA LYS A 344 -10.96 -8.96 -21.18
C LYS A 344 -12.31 -8.28 -21.17
#